data_f9b6bbb95b1df5d49cfe974457a7a6a3
#
_entry.id   f9b6bbb95b1df5d49cfe974457a7a6a3
#
_cell.length_a   1.000
_cell.length_b   1.000
_cell.length_c   1.000
_cell.angle_alpha   90.00
_cell.angle_beta   90.00
_cell.angle_gamma   90.00
#
_symmetry.space_group_name_H-M   'P 1'
#
loop_
_entity.id
_entity.type
_entity.pdbx_description
1 polymer ?
#
loop_
_entity_poly.entity_id
_entity_poly.type
_entity_poly.pdbx_seq_one_letter_code
_entity_poly.pdbx_strand_id
1 'polypeptide(L)'
;MQGIESDYSPDLLRGNTDVLLLSLIDELGSTYGYQLIKEIEKRSQGFFRFKEGTIYPALRKLENEGLIRGEWQELPSGQGRRYYWITQEGKETLTKKIAIWQSFTTAVNLIFKPNEV
;
A
#
# COMPACT_ATOMS: atom_id res chain seq x y z
N MET A 1 18.66 -5.25 8.60
CA MET A 1 18.00 -6.50 8.93
C MET A 1 17.29 -7.05 7.71
N GLN A 2 17.35 -8.34 7.59
CA GLN A 2 16.71 -8.98 6.49
C GLN A 2 15.20 -9.07 6.71
N GLY A 3 14.43 -8.83 5.67
CA GLY A 3 12.99 -8.90 5.80
C GLY A 3 12.49 -10.29 6.09
N ILE A 4 11.27 -10.38 6.60
CA ILE A 4 10.62 -11.67 6.81
C ILE A 4 10.23 -12.20 5.45
N GLU A 5 10.45 -13.48 5.26
CA GLU A 5 10.16 -14.11 3.99
C GLU A 5 8.68 -14.11 3.68
N SER A 6 8.36 -14.40 2.43
CA SER A 6 7.00 -14.35 1.94
C SER A 6 6.04 -15.26 2.71
N ASP A 7 6.58 -16.24 3.45
CA ASP A 7 5.72 -17.13 4.25
C ASP A 7 4.89 -16.35 5.27
N TYR A 8 5.43 -15.27 5.80
CA TYR A 8 4.76 -14.48 6.81
C TYR A 8 3.99 -13.30 6.21
N SER A 9 4.50 -12.76 5.09
CA SER A 9 3.94 -11.54 4.54
C SER A 9 2.45 -11.58 4.23
N PRO A 10 1.92 -12.68 3.63
CA PRO A 10 0.49 -12.67 3.31
C PRO A 10 -0.40 -12.45 4.52
N ASP A 11 -0.06 -13.06 5.65
CA ASP A 11 -0.88 -12.90 6.85
C ASP A 11 -0.70 -11.52 7.47
N LEU A 12 0.54 -11.05 7.55
CA LEU A 12 0.81 -9.74 8.13
C LEU A 12 0.21 -8.62 7.30
N LEU A 13 0.11 -8.81 5.99
CA LEU A 13 -0.35 -7.76 5.09
C LEU A 13 -1.84 -7.82 4.84
N ARG A 14 -2.50 -8.89 5.24
CA ARG A 14 -3.94 -9.02 5.00
C ARG A 14 -4.67 -7.86 5.65
N GLY A 15 -5.44 -7.13 4.86
CA GLY A 15 -6.16 -5.98 5.34
C GLY A 15 -5.34 -4.71 5.44
N ASN A 16 -4.02 -4.79 5.24
CA ASN A 16 -3.15 -3.63 5.35
C ASN A 16 -2.58 -3.18 4.02
N THR A 17 -2.72 -4.00 2.98
CA THR A 17 -2.23 -3.64 1.65
C THR A 17 -2.87 -2.33 1.18
N ASP A 18 -4.16 -2.18 1.45
CA ASP A 18 -4.91 -1.00 1.01
C ASP A 18 -4.31 0.29 1.58
N VAL A 19 -3.99 0.31 2.87
CA VAL A 19 -3.46 1.52 3.48
C VAL A 19 -2.07 1.85 2.95
N LEU A 20 -1.27 0.84 2.68
CA LEU A 20 0.05 1.07 2.09
C LEU A 20 -0.07 1.66 0.70
N LEU A 21 -0.95 1.10 -0.13
CA LEU A 21 -1.14 1.60 -1.48
C LEU A 21 -1.73 3.01 -1.48
N LEU A 22 -2.77 3.24 -0.69
CA LEU A 22 -3.39 4.56 -0.64
C LEU A 22 -2.40 5.62 -0.17
N SER A 23 -1.58 5.28 0.80
CA SER A 23 -0.60 6.22 1.34
C SER A 23 0.41 6.64 0.28
N LEU A 24 0.92 5.68 -0.48
CA LEU A 24 1.90 5.99 -1.52
C LEU A 24 1.27 6.70 -2.70
N ILE A 25 0.07 6.32 -3.09
CA ILE A 25 -0.61 7.00 -4.19
C ILE A 25 -0.88 8.45 -3.82
N ASP A 26 -1.27 8.69 -2.58
CA ASP A 26 -1.50 10.06 -2.10
C ASP A 26 -0.21 10.87 -2.15
N GLU A 27 0.88 10.29 -1.68
CA GLU A 27 2.15 11.01 -1.62
C GLU A 27 2.75 11.25 -3.00
N LEU A 28 2.69 10.26 -3.88
CA LEU A 28 3.32 10.36 -5.20
C LEU A 28 2.47 11.17 -6.18
N GLY A 29 1.20 11.36 -5.89
CA GLY A 29 0.30 12.12 -6.74
C GLY A 29 -0.25 11.30 -7.89
N SER A 30 0.62 10.83 -8.77
CA SER A 30 0.25 9.97 -9.89
C SER A 30 1.29 8.88 -9.99
N THR A 31 0.86 7.64 -10.04
CA THR A 31 1.79 6.51 -10.01
C THR A 31 1.17 5.31 -10.72
N TYR A 32 1.97 4.27 -10.88
CA TYR A 32 1.52 3.06 -11.54
C TYR A 32 1.99 1.84 -10.74
N GLY A 33 1.40 0.69 -11.06
CA GLY A 33 1.58 -0.50 -10.23
C GLY A 33 3.03 -0.90 -9.98
N TYR A 34 3.84 -0.92 -11.05
CA TYR A 34 5.23 -1.32 -10.89
C TYR A 34 6.00 -0.35 -9.98
N GLN A 35 5.73 0.95 -10.12
CA GLN A 35 6.37 1.94 -9.25
C GLN A 35 5.99 1.72 -7.80
N LEU A 36 4.72 1.39 -7.55
CA LEU A 36 4.26 1.13 -6.19
C LEU A 36 4.97 -0.07 -5.59
N ILE A 37 5.11 -1.14 -6.37
CA ILE A 37 5.83 -2.32 -5.91
C ILE A 37 7.25 -1.96 -5.49
N LYS A 38 7.93 -1.19 -6.34
CA LYS A 38 9.30 -0.81 -6.07
C LYS A 38 9.43 0.12 -4.87
N GLU A 39 8.52 1.08 -4.74
CA GLU A 39 8.57 2.00 -3.61
C GLU A 39 8.31 1.32 -2.29
N ILE A 40 7.37 0.39 -2.26
CA ILE A 40 7.10 -0.33 -1.03
C ILE A 40 8.30 -1.18 -0.62
N GLU A 41 8.91 -1.86 -1.58
CA GLU A 41 10.08 -2.67 -1.28
C GLU A 41 11.23 -1.80 -0.78
N LYS A 42 11.46 -0.67 -1.45
CA LYS A 42 12.55 0.22 -1.10
C LYS A 42 12.34 0.82 0.30
N ARG A 43 11.17 1.35 0.56
CA ARG A 43 10.90 2.04 1.83
C ARG A 43 10.87 1.10 3.00
N SER A 44 10.46 -0.16 2.78
CA SER A 44 10.46 -1.15 3.84
C SER A 44 11.77 -1.90 3.93
N GLN A 45 12.77 -1.48 3.17
CA GLN A 45 14.10 -2.11 3.14
C GLN A 45 13.98 -3.60 2.85
N GLY A 46 13.09 -3.92 1.91
CA GLY A 46 12.90 -5.28 1.46
C GLY A 46 11.99 -6.12 2.32
N PHE A 47 11.45 -5.55 3.40
CA PHE A 47 10.54 -6.32 4.26
C PHE A 47 9.28 -6.72 3.50
N PHE A 48 8.73 -5.80 2.73
CA PHE A 48 7.54 -6.06 1.91
C PHE A 48 7.95 -6.19 0.46
N ARG A 49 7.68 -7.34 -0.13
CA ARG A 49 7.99 -7.61 -1.53
C ARG A 49 6.74 -8.12 -2.21
N PHE A 50 5.95 -7.20 -2.74
CA PHE A 50 4.72 -7.55 -3.42
C PHE A 50 5.00 -8.01 -4.84
N LYS A 51 4.17 -8.94 -5.29
CA LYS A 51 4.17 -9.37 -6.67
C LYS A 51 2.99 -8.73 -7.40
N GLU A 52 3.10 -8.69 -8.72
CA GLU A 52 2.04 -8.12 -9.54
C GLU A 52 0.71 -8.81 -9.31
N GLY A 53 0.73 -10.12 -9.08
CA GLY A 53 -0.49 -10.87 -8.82
C GLY A 53 -1.22 -10.45 -7.55
N THR A 54 -0.54 -9.74 -6.66
CA THR A 54 -1.15 -9.20 -5.45
C THR A 54 -1.55 -7.75 -5.64
N ILE A 55 -0.66 -6.97 -6.26
CA ILE A 55 -0.85 -5.53 -6.35
C ILE A 55 -1.95 -5.13 -7.34
N TYR A 56 -1.99 -5.74 -8.52
CA TYR A 56 -2.97 -5.32 -9.51
C TYR A 56 -4.40 -5.63 -9.09
N PRO A 57 -4.71 -6.78 -8.50
CA PRO A 57 -6.06 -6.98 -7.97
C PRO A 57 -6.42 -6.01 -6.86
N ALA A 58 -5.44 -5.64 -6.01
CA ALA A 58 -5.68 -4.69 -4.93
C ALA A 58 -5.99 -3.31 -5.49
N LEU A 59 -5.27 -2.88 -6.52
CA LEU A 59 -5.54 -1.61 -7.17
C LEU A 59 -6.93 -1.61 -7.81
N ARG A 60 -7.30 -2.71 -8.44
CA ARG A 60 -8.63 -2.81 -9.05
C ARG A 60 -9.72 -2.69 -7.99
N LYS A 61 -9.50 -3.32 -6.84
CA LYS A 61 -10.46 -3.25 -5.74
C LYS A 61 -10.60 -1.81 -5.25
N LEU A 62 -9.49 -1.13 -5.05
CA LEU A 62 -9.53 0.26 -4.59
C LEU A 62 -10.22 1.16 -5.60
N GLU A 63 -10.00 0.92 -6.87
CA GLU A 63 -10.66 1.69 -7.91
C GLU A 63 -12.16 1.42 -7.92
N ASN A 64 -12.55 0.16 -7.78
CA ASN A 64 -13.96 -0.20 -7.75
C ASN A 64 -14.68 0.41 -6.54
N GLU A 65 -13.96 0.62 -5.45
CA GLU A 65 -14.50 1.24 -4.25
C GLU A 65 -14.51 2.76 -4.33
N GLY A 66 -13.98 3.32 -5.41
CA GLY A 66 -13.98 4.77 -5.58
C GLY A 66 -12.90 5.49 -4.80
N LEU A 67 -11.92 4.78 -4.26
CA LEU A 67 -10.88 5.38 -3.44
C LEU A 67 -9.71 5.89 -4.28
N ILE A 68 -9.53 5.32 -5.46
CA ILE A 68 -8.55 5.81 -6.42
C ILE A 68 -9.19 5.83 -7.80
N ARG A 69 -8.59 6.59 -8.68
CA ARG A 69 -8.99 6.61 -10.10
C ARG A 69 -7.82 6.14 -10.93
N GLY A 70 -8.12 5.45 -12.02
CA GLY A 70 -7.10 4.97 -12.92
C GLY A 70 -7.36 5.44 -14.34
N GLU A 71 -6.28 5.60 -15.10
CA GLU A 71 -6.36 6.08 -16.47
C GLU A 71 -5.23 5.48 -17.27
N TRP A 72 -5.56 5.00 -18.45
CA TRP A 72 -4.54 4.47 -19.36
C TRP A 72 -3.85 5.61 -20.08
N GLN A 73 -2.53 5.51 -20.15
CA GLN A 73 -1.72 6.44 -20.91
C GLN A 73 -0.80 5.65 -21.81
N GLU A 74 -0.54 6.20 -22.98
CA GLU A 74 0.35 5.58 -23.95
C GLU A 74 1.76 6.07 -23.72
N LEU A 75 2.70 5.11 -23.63
CA LEU A 75 4.11 5.43 -23.48
C LEU A 75 4.73 5.68 -24.85
N PRO A 76 5.91 6.32 -24.90
CA PRO A 76 6.60 6.54 -26.18
C PRO A 76 6.83 5.24 -26.95
N SER A 77 6.91 4.10 -26.25
CA SER A 77 7.08 2.81 -26.88
C SER A 77 5.80 2.31 -27.55
N GLY A 78 4.67 2.98 -27.34
CA GLY A 78 3.38 2.54 -27.84
C GLY A 78 2.64 1.66 -26.86
N GLN A 79 3.27 1.31 -25.77
CA GLN A 79 2.68 0.45 -24.76
C GLN A 79 1.79 1.25 -23.83
N GLY A 80 0.69 0.66 -23.39
CA GLY A 80 -0.18 1.32 -22.43
C GLY A 80 0.30 1.12 -21.01
N ARG A 81 0.11 2.14 -20.18
CA ARG A 81 0.40 2.06 -18.76
C ARG A 81 -0.73 2.71 -18.01
N ARG A 82 -1.23 2.01 -16.97
CA ARG A 82 -2.33 2.55 -16.18
C ARG A 82 -1.79 3.32 -15.01
N TYR A 83 -2.14 4.62 -14.93
CA TYR A 83 -1.76 5.49 -13.83
C TYR A 83 -2.93 5.66 -12.88
N TYR A 84 -2.62 5.85 -11.61
CA TYR A 84 -3.61 5.96 -10.55
C TYR A 84 -3.35 7.20 -9.72
N TRP A 85 -4.42 7.77 -9.19
CA TRP A 85 -4.32 8.86 -8.21
C TRP A 85 -5.47 8.70 -7.22
N ILE A 86 -5.29 9.31 -6.03
CA ILE A 86 -6.26 9.16 -4.96
C ILE A 86 -7.42 10.12 -5.15
N THR A 87 -8.62 9.69 -4.77
CA THR A 87 -9.80 10.55 -4.80
C THR A 87 -9.98 11.22 -3.44
N GLN A 88 -10.91 12.17 -3.35
CA GLN A 88 -11.21 12.79 -2.06
C GLN A 88 -11.70 11.74 -1.07
N GLU A 89 -12.55 10.84 -1.52
CA GLU A 89 -13.02 9.74 -0.68
C GLU A 89 -11.87 8.87 -0.24
N GLY A 90 -10.90 8.62 -1.11
CA GLY A 90 -9.72 7.86 -0.76
C GLY A 90 -8.90 8.53 0.32
N LYS A 91 -8.76 9.85 0.26
CA LYS A 91 -8.02 10.58 1.29
C LYS A 91 -8.68 10.47 2.65
N GLU A 92 -10.00 10.58 2.67
CA GLU A 92 -10.75 10.46 3.92
C GLU A 92 -10.62 9.05 4.50
N THR A 93 -10.73 8.05 3.64
CA THR A 93 -10.57 6.67 4.06
C THR A 93 -9.16 6.41 4.57
N LEU A 94 -8.16 6.97 3.90
CA LEU A 94 -6.76 6.80 4.29
C LEU A 94 -6.52 7.37 5.69
N THR A 95 -7.04 8.56 5.95
CA THR A 95 -6.88 9.18 7.28
C THR A 95 -7.42 8.27 8.37
N LYS A 96 -8.59 7.69 8.15
CA LYS A 96 -9.20 6.79 9.13
C LYS A 96 -8.38 5.51 9.31
N LYS A 97 -7.91 4.95 8.21
CA LYS A 97 -7.14 3.70 8.27
C LYS A 97 -5.81 3.90 8.98
N ILE A 98 -5.15 5.03 8.76
CA ILE A 98 -3.90 5.31 9.42
C ILE A 98 -4.11 5.46 10.92
N ALA A 99 -5.17 6.15 11.33
CA ALA A 99 -5.47 6.31 12.74
C ALA A 99 -5.71 4.96 13.43
N ILE A 100 -6.45 4.09 12.77
CA ILE A 100 -6.72 2.75 13.29
C ILE A 100 -5.42 1.95 13.40
N TRP A 101 -4.59 2.04 12.36
CA TRP A 101 -3.32 1.33 12.35
C TRP A 101 -2.40 1.80 13.47
N GLN A 102 -2.33 3.11 13.70
CA GLN A 102 -1.48 3.64 14.74
C GLN A 102 -1.94 3.21 16.11
N SER A 103 -3.25 3.20 16.35
CA SER A 103 -3.81 2.72 17.60
C SER A 103 -3.51 1.24 17.81
N PHE A 104 -3.65 0.45 16.74
CA PHE A 104 -3.36 -0.97 16.80
C PHE A 104 -1.90 -1.22 17.15
N THR A 105 -1.00 -0.51 16.46
CA THR A 105 0.44 -0.69 16.68
C THR A 105 0.82 -0.31 18.12
N THR A 106 0.26 0.77 18.62
CA THR A 106 0.50 1.20 19.99
C THR A 106 0.07 0.12 20.97
N ALA A 107 -1.13 -0.43 20.77
CA ALA A 107 -1.65 -1.46 21.67
C ALA A 107 -0.77 -2.72 21.62
N VAL A 108 -0.34 -3.13 20.43
CA VAL A 108 0.51 -4.29 20.27
C VAL A 108 1.83 -4.10 21.02
N ASN A 109 2.42 -2.91 20.86
CA ASN A 109 3.71 -2.63 21.51
C ASN A 109 3.58 -2.62 23.03
N LEU A 110 2.45 -2.18 23.56
CA LEU A 110 2.23 -2.22 25.00
C LEU A 110 2.23 -3.66 25.52
N ILE A 111 1.72 -4.57 24.71
CA ILE A 111 1.71 -5.98 25.10
C ILE A 111 3.11 -6.58 25.01
N PHE A 112 3.84 -6.24 23.96
CA PHE A 112 5.18 -6.79 23.74
C PHE A 112 6.18 -6.34 24.81
N LYS A 113 6.00 -5.14 25.34
CA LYS A 113 6.94 -4.57 26.30
C LYS A 113 6.21 -3.97 27.51
N PRO A 114 5.43 -4.80 28.20
CA PRO A 114 4.61 -4.26 29.30
C PRO A 114 5.41 -3.75 30.49
N ASN A 115 6.64 -4.22 30.66
CA ASN A 115 7.48 -3.86 31.81
C ASN A 115 8.58 -2.89 31.46
N GLU A 116 8.59 -2.39 30.26
CA GLU A 116 9.60 -1.44 29.85
C GLU A 116 9.23 -0.06 30.38
N VAL A 117 10.19 0.61 31.02
CA VAL A 117 9.96 1.92 31.58
C VAL A 117 10.94 2.93 31.01
#